data_c66094a90e9110d2056ea6bc882c4df0
#
_entry.id   c66094a90e9110d2056ea6bc882c4df0
#
_cell.length_a   1.000
_cell.length_b   1.000
_cell.length_c   1.000
_cell.angle_alpha   90.00
_cell.angle_beta   90.00
_cell.angle_gamma   90.00
#
_symmetry.space_group_name_H-M   'P 1'
#
loop_
_entity.id
_entity.type
_entity.pdbx_description
1 polymer ?
#
loop_
_entity_poly.entity_id
_entity_poly.type
_entity_poly.pdbx_seq_one_letter_code
_entity_poly.pdbx_strand_id
1 'polypeptide(L)'
;MKEKIIAYKGFNKDLTCKGFQYEVGKEYTEEKVSICNSGFHACENPFDVLDFYGDALNNRFCKVEQSGLIKKDNKKQVSSKIKVVAEIGFAGLFKAGVEWIKEITNPTHVIKETLGNNDKNKIGSSGYSAKIGSSGDYAKIGSSGYSAQIGSSGDYAKIGSSGDYAKIGSSGDSAKIGSSGDYAKIGSSG
;
A
#
# COMPACT_ATOMS: atom_id res chain seq x y z
N MET A 1 21.74 5.98 -6.91
CA MET A 1 21.53 6.30 -5.48
C MET A 1 20.74 5.14 -4.88
N LYS A 2 21.18 4.58 -3.75
CA LYS A 2 20.41 3.51 -3.08
C LYS A 2 19.14 4.13 -2.51
N GLU A 3 17.99 3.51 -2.79
CA GLU A 3 16.67 3.97 -2.34
C GLU A 3 16.63 4.07 -0.81
N LYS A 4 16.18 5.22 -0.30
CA LYS A 4 15.91 5.44 1.11
C LYS A 4 14.42 5.32 1.35
N ILE A 5 14.03 4.48 2.28
CA ILE A 5 12.63 4.26 2.65
C ILE A 5 12.39 4.90 4.01
N ILE A 6 11.36 5.74 4.08
CA ILE A 6 10.85 6.25 5.36
C ILE A 6 10.01 5.17 6.01
N ALA A 7 10.29 4.91 7.28
CA ALA A 7 9.57 3.92 8.07
C ALA A 7 9.44 4.39 9.52
N TYR A 8 8.73 3.61 10.32
CA TYR A 8 8.44 3.90 11.71
C TYR A 8 8.85 2.73 12.59
N LYS A 9 9.39 3.05 13.76
CA LYS A 9 9.90 2.05 14.69
C LYS A 9 9.56 2.40 16.13
N GLY A 10 9.11 1.38 16.87
CA GLY A 10 8.98 1.44 18.32
C GLY A 10 10.25 1.01 19.02
N PHE A 11 10.45 1.53 20.22
CA PHE A 11 11.56 1.23 21.12
C PHE A 11 11.05 1.14 22.57
N ASN A 12 11.82 0.53 23.43
CA ASN A 12 11.63 0.63 24.87
C ASN A 12 11.80 2.08 25.36
N LYS A 13 11.43 2.34 26.61
CA LYS A 13 11.50 3.67 27.23
C LYS A 13 12.89 4.32 27.19
N ASP A 14 13.93 3.51 27.21
CA ASP A 14 15.34 3.91 27.16
C ASP A 14 15.92 3.99 25.73
N LEU A 15 15.09 3.91 24.71
CA LEU A 15 15.47 3.84 23.30
C LEU A 15 16.23 2.56 22.93
N THR A 16 16.03 1.47 23.65
CA THR A 16 16.57 0.16 23.28
C THR A 16 15.60 -0.66 22.46
N CYS A 17 16.11 -1.61 21.68
CA CYS A 17 15.36 -2.64 21.01
C CYS A 17 16.17 -3.93 20.97
N LYS A 18 15.65 -5.02 21.54
CA LYS A 18 16.37 -6.31 21.68
C LYS A 18 17.77 -6.16 22.28
N GLY A 19 17.91 -5.34 23.30
CA GLY A 19 19.18 -5.10 24.01
C GLY A 19 20.17 -4.18 23.28
N PHE A 20 19.85 -3.70 22.06
CA PHE A 20 20.69 -2.75 21.35
C PHE A 20 20.22 -1.32 21.64
N GLN A 21 21.18 -0.42 21.95
CA GLN A 21 20.93 0.99 22.26
C GLN A 21 20.94 1.84 20.98
N TYR A 22 19.89 2.63 20.80
CA TYR A 22 19.77 3.59 19.71
C TYR A 22 19.84 5.03 20.21
N GLU A 23 20.17 5.93 19.31
CA GLU A 23 20.19 7.38 19.57
C GLU A 23 19.58 8.12 18.38
N VAL A 24 18.81 9.17 18.67
CA VAL A 24 18.23 10.04 17.64
C VAL A 24 19.36 10.75 16.87
N GLY A 25 19.24 10.79 15.55
CA GLY A 25 20.24 11.38 14.64
C GLY A 25 21.30 10.40 14.16
N LYS A 26 21.50 9.26 14.83
CA LYS A 26 22.53 8.28 14.46
C LYS A 26 22.09 7.29 13.39
N GLU A 27 23.05 6.85 12.58
CA GLU A 27 22.92 5.78 11.58
C GLU A 27 23.65 4.52 12.09
N TYR A 28 23.04 3.36 11.83
CA TYR A 28 23.57 2.05 12.21
C TYR A 28 23.61 1.15 10.98
N THR A 29 24.60 0.25 10.95
CA THR A 29 24.80 -0.68 9.83
C THR A 29 24.97 -2.09 10.37
N GLU A 30 24.38 -3.07 9.70
CA GLU A 30 24.45 -4.50 9.95
C GLU A 30 24.77 -5.23 8.65
N GLU A 31 25.68 -6.16 8.64
CA GLU A 31 26.04 -6.90 7.43
C GLU A 31 25.00 -7.94 7.04
N LYS A 32 24.40 -8.59 8.04
CA LYS A 32 23.43 -9.67 7.84
C LYS A 32 22.01 -9.15 7.94
N VAL A 33 21.18 -9.49 6.93
CA VAL A 33 19.76 -9.14 6.89
C VAL A 33 18.91 -10.40 6.76
N SER A 34 18.16 -10.69 7.81
CA SER A 34 17.22 -11.81 7.86
C SER A 34 15.96 -11.40 8.60
N ILE A 35 14.80 -11.64 8.01
CA ILE A 35 13.51 -11.34 8.64
C ILE A 35 13.43 -12.08 9.98
N CYS A 36 13.09 -11.37 11.05
CA CYS A 36 13.00 -11.83 12.44
C CYS A 36 14.33 -12.15 13.16
N ASN A 37 15.47 -12.31 12.46
CA ASN A 37 16.72 -12.72 13.09
C ASN A 37 17.79 -11.63 13.17
N SER A 38 18.11 -10.95 12.06
CA SER A 38 19.18 -9.96 12.00
C SER A 38 18.82 -8.77 11.13
N GLY A 39 19.46 -7.62 11.37
CA GLY A 39 19.16 -6.37 10.69
C GLY A 39 18.14 -5.51 11.45
N PHE A 40 17.87 -4.35 10.90
CA PHE A 40 17.04 -3.31 11.52
C PHE A 40 15.61 -3.41 11.01
N HIS A 41 14.68 -3.72 11.91
CA HIS A 41 13.25 -3.86 11.60
C HIS A 41 12.52 -2.54 11.83
N ALA A 42 11.62 -2.18 10.90
CA ALA A 42 10.69 -1.06 11.00
C ALA A 42 9.44 -1.34 10.14
N CYS A 43 8.41 -0.50 10.25
CA CYS A 43 7.16 -0.61 9.51
C CYS A 43 6.98 0.62 8.61
N GLU A 44 6.59 0.41 7.35
CA GLU A 44 6.22 1.53 6.46
C GLU A 44 4.89 2.14 6.90
N ASN A 45 3.91 1.29 7.24
CA ASN A 45 2.67 1.74 7.84
C ASN A 45 2.91 2.06 9.34
N PRO A 46 2.69 3.31 9.77
CA PRO A 46 2.91 3.69 11.16
C PRO A 46 2.08 2.88 12.17
N PHE A 47 0.85 2.48 11.82
CA PHE A 47 -0.02 1.73 12.72
C PHE A 47 0.47 0.30 12.98
N ASP A 48 1.18 -0.32 12.03
CA ASP A 48 1.72 -1.67 12.22
C ASP A 48 2.79 -1.73 13.31
N VAL A 49 3.37 -0.58 13.69
CA VAL A 49 4.31 -0.49 14.82
C VAL A 49 3.65 -0.90 16.13
N LEU A 50 2.35 -0.62 16.28
CA LEU A 50 1.59 -0.90 17.50
C LEU A 50 1.38 -2.40 17.73
N ASP A 51 1.46 -3.24 16.71
CA ASP A 51 1.44 -4.69 16.87
C ASP A 51 2.67 -5.23 17.62
N PHE A 52 3.78 -4.47 17.61
CA PHE A 52 5.04 -4.85 18.24
C PHE A 52 5.33 -4.03 19.50
N TYR A 53 4.82 -2.80 19.58
CA TYR A 53 5.03 -1.84 20.66
C TYR A 53 3.71 -1.16 21.00
N GLY A 54 2.80 -1.89 21.65
CA GLY A 54 1.43 -1.42 21.93
C GLY A 54 1.29 -0.52 23.16
N ASP A 55 2.30 -0.40 24.00
CA ASP A 55 2.26 0.43 25.22
C ASP A 55 2.68 1.86 24.91
N ALA A 56 1.69 2.72 24.66
CA ALA A 56 1.92 4.13 24.32
C ALA A 56 2.62 4.94 25.42
N LEU A 57 2.56 4.50 26.69
CA LEU A 57 3.15 5.21 27.84
C LEU A 57 4.60 4.81 28.09
N ASN A 58 4.95 3.55 27.82
CA ASN A 58 6.28 2.99 28.09
C ASN A 58 7.12 2.77 26.84
N ASN A 59 6.53 2.95 25.64
CA ASN A 59 7.30 2.85 24.40
C ASN A 59 7.57 4.23 23.80
N ARG A 60 8.70 4.33 23.10
CA ARG A 60 9.09 5.50 22.33
C ARG A 60 8.95 5.20 20.84
N PHE A 61 8.46 6.16 20.09
CA PHE A 61 8.18 5.99 18.65
C PHE A 61 9.00 6.98 17.85
N CYS A 62 9.71 6.46 16.84
CA CYS A 62 10.58 7.26 16.00
C CYS A 62 10.27 7.09 14.52
N LYS A 63 10.47 8.18 13.77
CA LYS A 63 10.62 8.16 12.33
C LYS A 63 12.05 7.73 12.01
N VAL A 64 12.19 6.77 11.10
CA VAL A 64 13.49 6.21 10.70
C VAL A 64 13.64 6.22 9.18
N GLU A 65 14.88 6.26 8.69
CA GLU A 65 15.22 5.99 7.29
C GLU A 65 15.89 4.62 7.21
N GLN A 66 15.40 3.74 6.34
CA GLN A 66 16.02 2.46 6.04
C GLN A 66 16.66 2.49 4.65
N SER A 67 17.81 1.82 4.51
CA SER A 67 18.54 1.73 3.25
C SER A 67 19.43 0.49 3.22
N GLY A 68 20.16 0.29 2.12
CA GLY A 68 21.03 -0.85 1.91
C GLY A 68 20.28 -2.06 1.37
N LEU A 69 20.51 -3.25 1.95
CA LEU A 69 19.73 -4.44 1.64
C LEU A 69 18.42 -4.38 2.41
N ILE A 70 17.29 -4.49 1.72
CA ILE A 70 15.97 -4.44 2.34
C ILE A 70 15.21 -5.71 1.96
N LYS A 71 14.59 -6.35 2.96
CA LYS A 71 13.65 -7.46 2.77
C LYS A 71 12.33 -7.09 3.44
N LYS A 72 11.21 -7.33 2.74
CA LYS A 72 9.86 -7.00 3.22
C LYS A 72 9.10 -8.27 3.62
N ASP A 73 8.29 -8.13 4.64
CA ASP A 73 7.26 -9.05 5.11
C ASP A 73 5.94 -8.28 5.19
N ASN A 74 4.83 -8.91 5.50
CA ASN A 74 3.49 -8.31 5.44
C ASN A 74 3.34 -6.96 6.17
N LYS A 75 3.88 -6.84 7.40
CA LYS A 75 3.71 -5.66 8.25
C LYS A 75 5.02 -4.94 8.57
N LYS A 76 6.14 -5.55 8.32
CA LYS A 76 7.46 -5.02 8.67
C LYS A 76 8.46 -5.26 7.56
N GLN A 77 9.50 -4.46 7.57
CA GLN A 77 10.68 -4.67 6.74
C GLN A 77 11.94 -4.68 7.57
N VAL A 78 12.95 -5.32 7.07
CA VAL A 78 14.28 -5.37 7.66
C VAL A 78 15.30 -4.81 6.68
N SER A 79 16.21 -3.97 7.19
CA SER A 79 17.27 -3.36 6.39
C SER A 79 18.64 -3.59 6.98
N SER A 80 19.68 -3.48 6.12
CA SER A 80 21.07 -3.50 6.58
C SER A 80 21.54 -2.16 7.14
N LYS A 81 20.76 -1.07 6.92
CA LYS A 81 21.06 0.26 7.44
C LYS A 81 19.81 0.93 7.95
N ILE A 82 19.91 1.59 9.09
CA ILE A 82 18.85 2.39 9.67
C ILE A 82 19.43 3.68 10.25
N LYS A 83 18.75 4.81 10.00
CA LYS A 83 19.01 6.08 10.67
C LYS A 83 17.78 6.45 11.49
N VAL A 84 17.96 6.72 12.77
CA VAL A 84 16.89 7.26 13.62
C VAL A 84 16.78 8.76 13.38
N VAL A 85 15.77 9.18 12.61
CA VAL A 85 15.67 10.57 12.14
C VAL A 85 15.18 11.49 13.25
N ALA A 86 14.07 11.12 13.87
CA ALA A 86 13.44 11.92 14.91
C ALA A 86 12.56 11.05 15.81
N GLU A 87 12.50 11.40 17.08
CA GLU A 87 11.46 10.90 17.96
C GLU A 87 10.17 11.69 17.74
N ILE A 88 9.07 10.99 17.55
CA ILE A 88 7.76 11.57 17.22
C ILE A 88 6.72 11.30 18.32
N GLY A 89 7.02 10.39 19.24
CA GLY A 89 6.11 9.94 20.28
C GLY A 89 4.84 9.27 19.71
N PHE A 90 3.92 8.89 20.60
CA PHE A 90 2.66 8.24 20.19
C PHE A 90 1.77 9.16 19.35
N ALA A 91 1.61 10.43 19.74
CA ALA A 91 0.81 11.39 18.98
C ALA A 91 1.35 11.62 17.57
N GLY A 92 2.68 11.71 17.41
CA GLY A 92 3.33 11.82 16.10
C GLY A 92 3.18 10.56 15.26
N LEU A 93 3.24 9.37 15.87
CA LEU A 93 2.98 8.09 15.18
C LEU A 93 1.55 8.05 14.64
N PHE A 94 0.57 8.45 15.46
CA PHE A 94 -0.83 8.48 15.06
C PHE A 94 -1.06 9.48 13.91
N LYS A 95 -0.49 10.68 14.01
CA LYS A 95 -0.55 11.68 12.93
C LYS A 95 0.06 11.14 11.63
N ALA A 96 1.23 10.51 11.70
CA ALA A 96 1.88 9.90 10.54
C ALA A 96 1.01 8.78 9.92
N GLY A 97 0.32 7.97 10.74
CA GLY A 97 -0.62 6.95 10.28
C GLY A 97 -1.81 7.52 9.53
N VAL A 98 -2.37 8.62 10.03
CA VAL A 98 -3.47 9.32 9.34
C VAL A 98 -3.00 9.88 7.98
N GLU A 99 -1.82 10.50 7.92
CA GLU A 99 -1.27 11.01 6.66
C GLU A 99 -0.95 9.87 5.67
N TRP A 100 -0.42 8.75 6.16
CA TRP A 100 -0.19 7.55 5.36
C TRP A 100 -1.49 7.01 4.76
N ILE A 101 -2.58 6.91 5.56
CA ILE A 101 -3.91 6.52 5.03
C ILE A 101 -4.39 7.50 3.97
N LYS A 102 -4.28 8.81 4.20
CA LYS A 102 -4.67 9.83 3.22
C LYS A 102 -3.88 9.66 1.91
N GLU A 103 -2.59 9.36 1.99
CA GLU A 103 -1.75 9.18 0.82
C GLU A 103 -2.16 7.94 0.01
N ILE A 104 -2.31 6.77 0.65
CA ILE A 104 -2.71 5.54 -0.05
C ILE A 104 -4.16 5.56 -0.54
N THR A 105 -5.02 6.38 0.08
CA THR A 105 -6.43 6.55 -0.34
C THR A 105 -6.65 7.79 -1.20
N ASN A 106 -5.59 8.52 -1.53
CA ASN A 106 -5.69 9.74 -2.33
C ASN A 106 -6.26 9.44 -3.73
N PRO A 107 -7.40 10.01 -4.10
CA PRO A 107 -8.04 9.75 -5.39
C PRO A 107 -7.13 10.04 -6.59
N THR A 108 -6.18 10.97 -6.47
CA THR A 108 -5.22 11.29 -7.53
C THR A 108 -4.24 10.16 -7.83
N HIS A 109 -3.83 9.37 -6.84
CA HIS A 109 -3.03 8.16 -7.07
C HIS A 109 -3.88 7.03 -7.68
N VAL A 110 -5.10 6.87 -7.19
CA VAL A 110 -6.05 5.86 -7.70
C VAL A 110 -6.49 6.22 -9.14
N ILE A 111 -6.71 7.50 -9.45
CA ILE A 111 -7.12 7.97 -10.79
C ILE A 111 -6.00 7.81 -11.82
N LYS A 112 -4.72 8.02 -11.46
CA LYS A 112 -3.61 7.81 -12.41
C LYS A 112 -3.44 6.36 -12.84
N GLU A 113 -3.78 5.41 -11.98
CA GLU A 113 -3.71 3.98 -12.30
C GLU A 113 -5.01 3.43 -12.93
N THR A 114 -6.13 4.15 -12.80
CA THR A 114 -7.46 3.70 -13.24
C THR A 114 -7.93 4.27 -14.57
N LEU A 115 -7.25 5.27 -15.13
CA LEU A 115 -7.52 5.80 -16.47
C LEU A 115 -6.46 5.28 -17.45
N GLY A 116 -6.71 4.16 -18.07
CA GLY A 116 -5.84 3.56 -19.09
C GLY A 116 -6.31 3.89 -20.49
N ASN A 117 -5.59 4.78 -21.20
CA ASN A 117 -5.85 5.09 -22.61
C ASN A 117 -4.97 4.28 -23.57
N ASN A 118 -4.08 3.43 -23.04
CA ASN A 118 -3.17 2.62 -23.84
C ASN A 118 -3.73 1.20 -24.03
N ASP A 119 -3.47 0.62 -25.16
CA ASP A 119 -3.84 -0.76 -25.46
C ASP A 119 -3.16 -1.75 -24.50
N LYS A 120 -3.84 -2.86 -24.23
CA LYS A 120 -3.38 -3.95 -23.35
C LYS A 120 -3.11 -3.55 -21.89
N ASN A 121 -3.65 -2.43 -21.43
CA ASN A 121 -3.52 -2.02 -20.03
C ASN A 121 -4.08 -3.06 -19.05
N LYS A 122 -3.45 -3.13 -17.89
CA LYS A 122 -3.95 -3.91 -16.75
C LYS A 122 -4.33 -2.93 -15.64
N ILE A 123 -5.59 -2.89 -15.28
CA ILE A 123 -6.13 -1.99 -14.27
C ILE A 123 -6.80 -2.82 -13.19
N GLY A 124 -6.41 -2.61 -11.95
CA GLY A 124 -7.00 -3.29 -10.80
C GLY A 124 -7.37 -2.30 -9.70
N SER A 125 -8.46 -2.53 -8.99
CA SER A 125 -8.84 -1.75 -7.82
C SER A 125 -9.55 -2.61 -6.78
N SER A 126 -9.28 -2.34 -5.50
CA SER A 126 -9.98 -2.94 -4.36
C SER A 126 -10.73 -1.89 -3.51
N GLY A 127 -10.79 -0.65 -3.96
CA GLY A 127 -11.46 0.44 -3.24
C GLY A 127 -12.97 0.24 -3.19
N TYR A 128 -13.62 0.62 -2.06
CA TYR A 128 -15.04 0.42 -1.79
C TYR A 128 -15.98 0.91 -2.91
N SER A 129 -15.79 2.08 -3.46
CA SER A 129 -16.59 2.65 -4.55
C SER A 129 -15.70 3.05 -5.73
N ALA A 130 -14.77 2.18 -6.11
CA ALA A 130 -13.81 2.45 -7.16
C ALA A 130 -14.50 2.82 -8.48
N LYS A 131 -13.99 3.83 -9.16
CA LYS A 131 -14.40 4.20 -10.52
C LYS A 131 -13.24 3.91 -11.46
N ILE A 132 -13.45 3.04 -12.42
CA ILE A 132 -12.45 2.57 -13.35
C ILE A 132 -12.93 2.84 -14.77
N GLY A 133 -12.10 3.52 -15.56
CA GLY A 133 -12.35 3.75 -16.98
C GLY A 133 -11.18 3.28 -17.85
N SER A 134 -11.46 2.71 -19.01
CA SER A 134 -10.44 2.39 -20.01
C SER A 134 -10.98 2.62 -21.42
N SER A 135 -10.15 3.20 -22.29
CA SER A 135 -10.44 3.34 -23.73
C SER A 135 -9.46 2.53 -24.59
N GLY A 136 -8.47 1.88 -23.98
CA GLY A 136 -7.48 1.07 -24.72
C GLY A 136 -8.01 -0.30 -25.11
N ASP A 137 -7.65 -0.78 -26.30
CA ASP A 137 -7.99 -2.11 -26.78
C ASP A 137 -7.27 -3.20 -25.98
N TYR A 138 -7.87 -4.38 -25.89
CA TYR A 138 -7.37 -5.53 -25.13
C TYR A 138 -7.09 -5.24 -23.65
N ALA A 139 -7.67 -4.17 -23.08
CA ALA A 139 -7.52 -3.84 -21.68
C ALA A 139 -8.01 -4.97 -20.76
N LYS A 140 -7.30 -5.18 -19.66
CA LYS A 140 -7.71 -6.14 -18.62
C LYS A 140 -8.05 -5.35 -17.37
N ILE A 141 -9.30 -5.37 -16.94
CA ILE A 141 -9.82 -4.58 -15.84
C ILE A 141 -10.36 -5.53 -14.78
N GLY A 142 -9.92 -5.36 -13.54
CA GLY A 142 -10.40 -6.14 -12.40
C GLY A 142 -10.79 -5.25 -11.24
N SER A 143 -11.86 -5.58 -10.52
CA SER A 143 -12.21 -4.93 -9.27
C SER A 143 -12.71 -5.95 -8.24
N SER A 144 -12.27 -5.80 -6.99
CA SER A 144 -12.83 -6.52 -5.83
C SER A 144 -13.57 -5.58 -4.87
N GLY A 145 -13.68 -4.31 -5.22
CA GLY A 145 -14.32 -3.30 -4.38
C GLY A 145 -15.84 -3.40 -4.39
N TYR A 146 -16.46 -3.20 -3.22
CA TYR A 146 -17.91 -3.07 -3.10
C TYR A 146 -18.39 -1.82 -3.86
N SER A 147 -19.50 -1.93 -4.61
CA SER A 147 -20.08 -0.84 -5.42
C SER A 147 -19.15 -0.22 -6.48
N ALA A 148 -18.19 -0.97 -7.00
CA ALA A 148 -17.31 -0.49 -8.05
C ALA A 148 -18.09 -0.13 -9.33
N GLN A 149 -17.66 0.94 -10.01
CA GLN A 149 -18.18 1.35 -11.31
C GLN A 149 -17.07 1.19 -12.35
N ILE A 150 -17.30 0.37 -13.34
CA ILE A 150 -16.29 0.01 -14.34
C ILE A 150 -16.85 0.32 -15.73
N GLY A 151 -16.11 1.12 -16.52
CA GLY A 151 -16.45 1.43 -17.91
C GLY A 151 -15.29 1.06 -18.84
N SER A 152 -15.59 0.50 -20.01
CA SER A 152 -14.62 0.30 -21.07
C SER A 152 -15.22 0.63 -22.43
N SER A 153 -14.45 1.31 -23.28
CA SER A 153 -14.82 1.57 -24.69
C SER A 153 -13.85 0.94 -25.68
N GLY A 154 -12.79 0.28 -25.20
CA GLY A 154 -11.83 -0.42 -26.04
C GLY A 154 -12.32 -1.80 -26.46
N ASP A 155 -11.94 -2.22 -27.67
CA ASP A 155 -12.29 -3.53 -28.22
C ASP A 155 -11.52 -4.66 -27.51
N TYR A 156 -12.12 -5.85 -27.50
CA TYR A 156 -11.56 -7.05 -26.88
C TYR A 156 -11.21 -6.90 -25.40
N ALA A 157 -11.80 -5.94 -24.71
CA ALA A 157 -11.56 -5.72 -23.29
C ALA A 157 -11.99 -6.92 -22.44
N LYS A 158 -11.25 -7.25 -21.39
CA LYS A 158 -11.59 -8.27 -20.41
C LYS A 158 -11.87 -7.60 -19.07
N ILE A 159 -13.10 -7.68 -18.59
CA ILE A 159 -13.54 -6.99 -17.40
C ILE A 159 -14.04 -8.01 -16.38
N GLY A 160 -13.52 -7.97 -15.16
CA GLY A 160 -13.95 -8.83 -14.06
C GLY A 160 -14.26 -8.04 -12.81
N SER A 161 -15.30 -8.42 -12.07
CA SER A 161 -15.57 -7.90 -10.74
C SER A 161 -15.98 -9.03 -9.79
N SER A 162 -15.43 -9.01 -8.57
CA SER A 162 -15.86 -9.89 -7.48
C SER A 162 -16.55 -9.14 -6.34
N GLY A 163 -16.69 -7.82 -6.46
CA GLY A 163 -17.38 -7.00 -5.47
C GLY A 163 -18.87 -6.94 -5.69
N ASP A 164 -19.65 -6.90 -4.60
CA ASP A 164 -21.11 -6.77 -4.66
C ASP A 164 -21.51 -5.37 -5.15
N TYR A 165 -22.71 -5.28 -5.73
CA TYR A 165 -23.30 -4.06 -6.29
C TYR A 165 -22.44 -3.40 -7.39
N ALA A 166 -21.51 -4.12 -8.01
CA ALA A 166 -20.71 -3.60 -9.10
C ALA A 166 -21.58 -3.17 -10.30
N LYS A 167 -21.21 -2.05 -10.92
CA LYS A 167 -21.82 -1.58 -12.17
C LYS A 167 -20.77 -1.65 -13.27
N ILE A 168 -21.00 -2.44 -14.29
CA ILE A 168 -20.03 -2.69 -15.36
C ILE A 168 -20.68 -2.34 -16.70
N GLY A 169 -20.01 -1.47 -17.46
CA GLY A 169 -20.43 -1.11 -18.82
C GLY A 169 -19.30 -1.32 -19.82
N SER A 170 -19.63 -1.82 -21.01
CA SER A 170 -18.71 -1.85 -22.13
C SER A 170 -19.41 -1.45 -23.42
N SER A 171 -18.73 -0.63 -24.24
CA SER A 171 -19.18 -0.26 -25.58
C SER A 171 -18.22 -0.71 -26.69
N GLY A 172 -17.13 -1.40 -26.33
CA GLY A 172 -16.18 -1.96 -27.29
C GLY A 172 -16.64 -3.31 -27.84
N ASP A 173 -16.27 -3.60 -29.09
CA ASP A 173 -16.56 -4.87 -29.75
C ASP A 173 -15.88 -6.05 -29.05
N SER A 174 -16.55 -7.20 -29.02
CA SER A 174 -16.00 -8.45 -28.49
C SER A 174 -15.49 -8.37 -27.05
N ALA A 175 -16.02 -7.48 -26.22
CA ALA A 175 -15.66 -7.39 -24.81
C ALA A 175 -16.11 -8.64 -24.03
N LYS A 176 -15.29 -9.12 -23.09
CA LYS A 176 -15.61 -10.22 -22.18
C LYS A 176 -15.80 -9.67 -20.78
N ILE A 177 -17.02 -9.83 -20.24
CA ILE A 177 -17.38 -9.30 -18.93
C ILE A 177 -17.82 -10.44 -18.02
N GLY A 178 -17.29 -10.47 -16.80
CA GLY A 178 -17.68 -11.41 -15.76
C GLY A 178 -17.85 -10.72 -14.41
N SER A 179 -18.85 -11.12 -13.63
CA SER A 179 -19.01 -10.72 -12.24
C SER A 179 -19.37 -11.92 -11.38
N SER A 180 -18.77 -12.04 -10.21
CA SER A 180 -19.13 -13.04 -9.19
C SER A 180 -19.68 -12.40 -7.90
N GLY A 181 -19.79 -11.08 -7.84
CA GLY A 181 -20.43 -10.38 -6.72
C GLY A 181 -21.95 -10.35 -6.84
N ASP A 182 -22.63 -10.26 -5.68
CA ASP A 182 -24.07 -10.15 -5.62
C ASP A 182 -24.57 -8.81 -6.15
N TYR A 183 -25.76 -8.79 -6.72
CA TYR A 183 -26.45 -7.58 -7.25
C TYR A 183 -25.63 -6.78 -8.28
N ALA A 184 -24.71 -7.42 -8.99
CA ALA A 184 -23.96 -6.76 -10.05
C ALA A 184 -24.88 -6.40 -11.23
N LYS A 185 -24.65 -5.21 -11.82
CA LYS A 185 -25.34 -4.75 -13.03
C LYS A 185 -24.36 -4.68 -14.18
N ILE A 186 -24.64 -5.38 -15.26
CA ILE A 186 -23.77 -5.46 -16.43
C ILE A 186 -24.53 -4.98 -17.65
N GLY A 187 -23.93 -4.07 -18.42
CA GLY A 187 -24.42 -3.61 -19.72
C GLY A 187 -23.32 -3.71 -20.76
N SER A 188 -23.66 -4.19 -21.95
CA SER A 188 -22.76 -4.17 -23.10
C SER A 188 -23.53 -3.73 -24.33
N SER A 189 -22.90 -2.91 -25.17
CA SER A 189 -23.50 -2.42 -26.45
C SER A 189 -22.63 -2.73 -27.68
N GLY A 190 -21.62 -3.57 -27.54
CA GLY A 190 -20.78 -4.08 -28.62
C GLY A 190 -20.89 -5.57 -28.80
#